data_5fab5ac6f2f8a8d0f5c25a975c4a8c14
#
_entry.id   5fab5ac6f2f8a8d0f5c25a975c4a8c14
#
_cell.length_a   1.000
_cell.length_b   1.000
_cell.length_c   1.000
_cell.angle_alpha   90.00
_cell.angle_beta   90.00
_cell.angle_gamma   90.00
#
_symmetry.space_group_name_H-M   'P 1'
#
loop_
_entity.id
_entity.type
_entity.pdbx_description
1 polymer ?
#
loop_
_entity_poly.entity_id
_entity_poly.type
_entity_poly.pdbx_seq_one_letter_code
_entity_poly.pdbx_strand_id
1 'polypeptide(L)'
;MGIEEVDRAAAAGAEGAAETTGCGGKAVIQSKYTEGTASCPSCGASFDVVMWDRLEAVCNPERTAQLATGALLVAKCPTCGAVVPLDYPLFYIDREHKAAAYYPAGRGELDAIRSAFVAASIRFADVDLGSLRRQEIEMRVTPHRHQLVEKVTAWRAGLDDRSLEVLKAQLLDELRGRYPERAFADIQFTGMDATGEKLVFDLFARANGAAEGSSEVVPAGQGISIPLSFYRAVASSADLHVEMDRDSHEPVIDAAWARRVLDAVAAAGR
;
A
#
# COMPACT_ATOMS: atom_id res chain seq x y z
N MET A 1 5.38 36.98 6.27
CA MET A 1 6.74 36.45 6.13
C MET A 1 6.62 35.19 5.28
N GLY A 2 7.25 35.22 4.11
CA GLY A 2 6.94 34.40 2.95
C GLY A 2 7.23 32.91 3.13
N ILE A 3 6.33 32.14 2.56
CA ILE A 3 6.55 30.72 2.25
C ILE A 3 7.26 30.73 0.90
N GLU A 4 8.55 30.38 0.88
CA GLU A 4 9.29 30.21 -0.36
C GLU A 4 8.68 29.08 -1.18
N GLU A 5 8.27 29.47 -2.37
CA GLU A 5 7.82 28.64 -3.47
C GLU A 5 8.96 27.72 -3.90
N VAL A 6 8.87 26.42 -3.53
CA VAL A 6 9.83 25.42 -4.00
C VAL A 6 9.53 25.17 -5.49
N ASP A 7 10.47 25.63 -6.29
CA ASP A 7 10.52 25.62 -7.74
C ASP A 7 10.12 24.27 -8.33
N ARG A 8 9.05 24.27 -9.13
CA ARG A 8 8.62 23.16 -9.97
C ARG A 8 9.59 23.01 -11.14
N ALA A 9 10.66 22.26 -10.95
CA ALA A 9 11.38 21.71 -12.09
C ALA A 9 10.47 20.64 -12.72
N ALA A 10 9.75 21.04 -13.77
CA ALA A 10 9.04 20.13 -14.67
C ALA A 10 10.10 19.26 -15.36
N ALA A 11 10.28 18.02 -14.91
CA ALA A 11 10.98 17.01 -15.66
C ALA A 11 10.09 16.67 -16.87
N ALA A 12 10.44 17.19 -18.05
CA ALA A 12 9.94 16.70 -19.31
C ALA A 12 10.58 15.33 -19.57
N GLY A 13 10.02 14.28 -18.93
CA GLY A 13 10.40 12.90 -19.17
C GLY A 13 9.77 12.37 -20.44
N ALA A 14 10.48 11.56 -21.21
CA ALA A 14 9.89 10.81 -22.31
C ALA A 14 8.89 9.79 -21.76
N GLU A 15 7.64 9.82 -22.24
CA GLU A 15 6.65 8.80 -21.92
C GLU A 15 6.97 7.50 -22.66
N GLY A 16 7.25 6.43 -21.92
CA GLY A 16 7.44 5.07 -22.45
C GLY A 16 6.19 4.23 -22.23
N ALA A 17 5.68 3.59 -23.27
CA ALA A 17 4.73 2.50 -23.12
C ALA A 17 5.51 1.21 -22.86
N ALA A 18 5.20 0.49 -21.76
CA ALA A 18 5.83 -0.79 -21.51
C ALA A 18 5.52 -1.76 -22.65
N GLU A 19 6.54 -2.39 -23.23
CA GLU A 19 6.33 -3.49 -24.18
C GLU A 19 5.62 -4.63 -23.43
N THR A 20 4.33 -4.81 -23.74
CA THR A 20 3.54 -5.89 -23.17
C THR A 20 3.79 -7.17 -23.95
N THR A 21 4.76 -7.95 -23.55
CA THR A 21 4.95 -9.30 -24.09
C THR A 21 3.80 -10.19 -23.57
N GLY A 22 2.77 -10.40 -24.40
CA GLY A 22 1.82 -11.49 -24.19
C GLY A 22 0.42 -11.16 -23.68
N CYS A 23 0.05 -9.90 -23.44
CA CYS A 23 -1.33 -9.54 -23.08
C CYS A 23 -2.23 -9.32 -24.31
N GLY A 24 -2.52 -10.37 -25.06
CA GLY A 24 -3.42 -10.37 -26.21
C GLY A 24 -4.87 -10.58 -25.80
N GLY A 25 -5.57 -9.53 -25.31
CA GLY A 25 -7.00 -9.56 -25.00
C GLY A 25 -7.63 -8.18 -25.12
N LYS A 26 -8.89 -8.10 -25.56
CA LYS A 26 -9.63 -6.84 -25.71
C LYS A 26 -9.71 -6.11 -24.38
N ALA A 27 -9.38 -4.79 -24.38
CA ALA A 27 -9.50 -3.84 -23.29
C ALA A 27 -8.56 -4.05 -22.07
N VAL A 28 -7.32 -4.42 -22.31
CA VAL A 28 -6.29 -4.43 -21.27
C VAL A 28 -5.85 -2.99 -20.97
N ILE A 29 -5.92 -2.58 -19.70
CA ILE A 29 -5.28 -1.34 -19.26
C ILE A 29 -3.78 -1.58 -19.32
N GLN A 30 -3.08 -0.89 -20.23
CA GLN A 30 -1.65 -1.07 -20.41
C GLN A 30 -0.89 -0.42 -19.26
N SER A 31 0.21 -1.05 -18.84
CA SER A 31 1.18 -0.40 -17.96
C SER A 31 1.80 0.81 -18.64
N LYS A 32 2.09 1.84 -17.85
CA LYS A 32 2.72 3.08 -18.30
C LYS A 32 3.84 3.45 -17.34
N TYR A 33 4.96 3.88 -17.87
CA TYR A 33 6.06 4.43 -17.09
C TYR A 33 6.56 5.74 -17.68
N THR A 34 7.26 6.49 -16.85
CA THR A 34 7.94 7.74 -17.22
C THR A 34 9.41 7.62 -16.84
N GLU A 35 10.29 8.00 -17.74
CA GLU A 35 11.72 8.16 -17.45
C GLU A 35 11.96 9.53 -16.83
N GLY A 36 12.76 9.57 -15.77
CA GLY A 36 13.07 10.79 -15.05
C GLY A 36 14.43 10.70 -14.37
N THR A 37 14.75 11.70 -13.57
CA THR A 37 16.00 11.76 -12.80
C THR A 37 15.72 11.78 -11.31
N ALA A 38 16.57 11.08 -10.54
CA ALA A 38 16.60 11.15 -9.08
C ALA A 38 17.93 11.74 -8.61
N SER A 39 17.91 12.45 -7.49
CA SER A 39 19.10 12.94 -6.83
C SER A 39 19.44 12.09 -5.61
N CYS A 40 20.69 11.66 -5.51
CA CYS A 40 21.15 10.87 -4.36
C CYS A 40 21.35 11.76 -3.15
N PRO A 41 20.65 11.54 -2.02
CA PRO A 41 20.82 12.36 -0.82
C PRO A 41 22.19 12.18 -0.14
N SER A 42 22.90 11.07 -0.44
CA SER A 42 24.20 10.77 0.18
C SER A 42 25.37 11.41 -0.54
N CYS A 43 25.34 11.56 -1.88
CA CYS A 43 26.48 12.08 -2.64
C CYS A 43 26.11 13.21 -3.62
N GLY A 44 24.84 13.59 -3.73
CA GLY A 44 24.35 14.65 -4.60
C GLY A 44 24.31 14.29 -6.10
N ALA A 45 24.72 13.09 -6.50
CA ALA A 45 24.71 12.69 -7.90
C ALA A 45 23.27 12.53 -8.42
N SER A 46 23.01 13.08 -9.61
CA SER A 46 21.78 12.83 -10.36
C SER A 46 21.96 11.61 -11.28
N PHE A 47 20.92 10.79 -11.39
CA PHE A 47 20.92 9.60 -12.24
C PHE A 47 19.52 9.27 -12.74
N ASP A 48 19.47 8.57 -13.88
CA ASP A 48 18.21 8.21 -14.53
C ASP A 48 17.46 7.12 -13.76
N VAL A 49 16.14 7.27 -13.70
CA VAL A 49 15.22 6.32 -13.06
C VAL A 49 13.98 6.12 -13.92
N VAL A 50 13.36 4.96 -13.76
CA VAL A 50 12.06 4.62 -14.37
C VAL A 50 11.00 4.65 -13.27
N MET A 51 9.96 5.44 -13.47
CA MET A 51 8.83 5.59 -12.55
C MET A 51 7.56 5.05 -13.22
N TRP A 52 6.85 4.16 -12.58
CA TRP A 52 5.65 3.54 -13.11
C TRP A 52 4.41 4.34 -12.73
N ASP A 53 3.82 5.03 -13.69
CA ASP A 53 2.55 5.75 -13.47
C ASP A 53 1.40 4.77 -13.25
N ARG A 54 1.45 3.65 -13.98
CA ARG A 54 0.46 2.57 -13.90
C ARG A 54 1.13 1.21 -14.13
N LEU A 55 0.84 0.26 -13.26
CA LEU A 55 1.35 -1.10 -13.32
C LEU A 55 0.18 -2.10 -13.36
N GLU A 56 0.04 -2.82 -14.47
CA GLU A 56 -0.89 -3.94 -14.60
C GLU A 56 -0.15 -5.24 -14.28
N ALA A 57 -0.64 -5.98 -13.28
CA ALA A 57 0.10 -7.07 -12.65
C ALA A 57 0.34 -8.26 -13.58
N VAL A 58 -0.70 -8.69 -14.29
CA VAL A 58 -0.64 -9.89 -15.17
C VAL A 58 0.34 -9.68 -16.30
N CYS A 59 0.40 -8.45 -16.84
CA CYS A 59 1.31 -8.11 -17.94
C CYS A 59 2.74 -7.84 -17.49
N ASN A 60 2.96 -7.61 -16.19
CA ASN A 60 4.27 -7.26 -15.66
C ASN A 60 4.59 -8.02 -14.35
N PRO A 61 4.65 -9.36 -14.39
CA PRO A 61 4.80 -10.18 -13.17
C PRO A 61 6.10 -9.90 -12.42
N GLU A 62 7.20 -9.60 -13.13
CA GLU A 62 8.48 -9.26 -12.49
C GLU A 62 8.41 -7.91 -11.75
N ARG A 63 7.77 -6.90 -12.36
CA ARG A 63 7.61 -5.59 -11.73
C ARG A 63 6.63 -5.67 -10.55
N THR A 64 5.61 -6.49 -10.67
CA THR A 64 4.70 -6.81 -9.56
C THR A 64 5.43 -7.48 -8.39
N ALA A 65 6.34 -8.42 -8.67
CA ALA A 65 7.18 -9.02 -7.64
C ALA A 65 8.12 -7.99 -6.99
N GLN A 66 8.70 -7.08 -7.77
CA GLN A 66 9.50 -5.98 -7.25
C GLN A 66 8.68 -5.01 -6.40
N LEU A 67 7.42 -4.73 -6.78
CA LEU A 67 6.52 -3.89 -5.98
C LEU A 67 6.18 -4.56 -4.64
N ALA A 68 5.86 -5.86 -4.63
CA ALA A 68 5.55 -6.62 -3.42
C ALA A 68 6.71 -6.64 -2.40
N THR A 69 7.95 -6.49 -2.85
CA THR A 69 9.12 -6.37 -1.97
C THR A 69 9.55 -4.93 -1.70
N GLY A 70 8.86 -3.95 -2.27
CA GLY A 70 9.26 -2.53 -2.23
C GLY A 70 10.43 -2.16 -3.14
N ALA A 71 11.03 -3.14 -3.83
CA ALA A 71 12.19 -2.90 -4.70
C ALA A 71 11.88 -2.03 -5.92
N LEU A 72 10.61 -1.98 -6.36
CA LEU A 72 10.18 -1.10 -7.45
C LEU A 72 10.23 0.38 -7.07
N LEU A 73 10.14 0.68 -5.78
CA LEU A 73 10.04 2.04 -5.21
C LEU A 73 11.37 2.53 -4.61
N VAL A 74 12.47 1.93 -5.04
CA VAL A 74 13.84 2.35 -4.68
C VAL A 74 14.74 2.25 -5.88
N ALA A 75 15.81 3.06 -5.90
CA ALA A 75 16.89 2.94 -6.87
C ALA A 75 18.25 2.91 -6.18
N LYS A 76 19.23 2.26 -6.78
CA LYS A 76 20.60 2.26 -6.29
C LYS A 76 21.39 3.34 -7.00
N CYS A 77 21.95 4.28 -6.24
CA CYS A 77 22.81 5.31 -6.81
C CYS A 77 24.01 4.68 -7.52
N PRO A 78 24.26 4.97 -8.81
CA PRO A 78 25.38 4.39 -9.54
C PRO A 78 26.74 4.90 -9.05
N THR A 79 26.78 6.07 -8.41
CA THR A 79 28.02 6.71 -7.96
C THR A 79 28.49 6.18 -6.60
N CYS A 80 27.59 6.07 -5.60
CA CYS A 80 27.97 5.71 -4.22
C CYS A 80 27.33 4.42 -3.72
N GLY A 81 26.43 3.81 -4.49
CA GLY A 81 25.75 2.58 -4.12
C GLY A 81 24.60 2.75 -3.08
N ALA A 82 24.35 3.96 -2.61
CA ALA A 82 23.26 4.21 -1.67
C ALA A 82 21.90 3.87 -2.26
N VAL A 83 21.01 3.31 -1.43
CA VAL A 83 19.61 3.06 -1.80
C VAL A 83 18.83 4.37 -1.64
N VAL A 84 18.25 4.83 -2.74
CA VAL A 84 17.48 6.08 -2.82
C VAL A 84 16.01 5.73 -2.94
N PRO A 85 15.15 6.13 -2.00
CA PRO A 85 13.72 5.98 -2.14
C PRO A 85 13.20 6.80 -3.32
N LEU A 86 12.32 6.19 -4.12
CA LEU A 86 11.60 6.87 -5.19
C LEU A 86 10.17 7.13 -4.72
N ASP A 87 9.75 8.38 -4.73
CA ASP A 87 8.43 8.80 -4.27
C ASP A 87 7.65 9.42 -5.43
N TYR A 88 6.80 8.61 -6.05
CA TYR A 88 5.99 8.99 -7.21
C TYR A 88 4.61 8.32 -7.17
N PRO A 89 3.57 8.95 -7.74
CA PRO A 89 2.25 8.35 -7.79
C PRO A 89 2.25 7.08 -8.64
N LEU A 90 1.59 6.03 -8.12
CA LEU A 90 1.50 4.75 -8.82
C LEU A 90 0.07 4.21 -8.74
N PHE A 91 -0.49 3.83 -9.89
CA PHE A 91 -1.74 3.09 -9.97
C PHE A 91 -1.43 1.61 -10.27
N TYR A 92 -1.65 0.73 -9.28
CA TYR A 92 -1.50 -0.72 -9.41
C TYR A 92 -2.85 -1.36 -9.73
N ILE A 93 -2.89 -2.31 -10.67
CA ILE A 93 -4.10 -3.04 -11.07
C ILE A 93 -3.77 -4.53 -11.15
N ASP A 94 -4.52 -5.34 -10.44
CA ASP A 94 -4.40 -6.80 -10.42
C ASP A 94 -5.78 -7.43 -10.70
N ARG A 95 -5.96 -7.87 -11.93
CA ARG A 95 -7.22 -8.48 -12.35
C ARG A 95 -7.38 -9.90 -11.90
N GLU A 96 -6.28 -10.60 -11.66
CA GLU A 96 -6.31 -11.97 -11.16
C GLU A 96 -6.87 -12.01 -9.74
N HIS A 97 -6.43 -11.08 -8.89
CA HIS A 97 -6.89 -10.94 -7.51
C HIS A 97 -8.06 -9.95 -7.35
N LYS A 98 -8.62 -9.43 -8.46
CA LYS A 98 -9.70 -8.43 -8.46
C LYS A 98 -9.42 -7.23 -7.56
N ALA A 99 -8.21 -6.72 -7.58
CA ALA A 99 -7.76 -5.65 -6.72
C ALA A 99 -7.06 -4.53 -7.50
N ALA A 100 -7.17 -3.30 -7.03
CA ALA A 100 -6.42 -2.17 -7.53
C ALA A 100 -6.09 -1.21 -6.39
N ALA A 101 -4.94 -0.56 -6.46
CA ALA A 101 -4.54 0.44 -5.48
C ALA A 101 -3.92 1.67 -6.15
N TYR A 102 -4.20 2.82 -5.60
CA TYR A 102 -3.55 4.07 -5.95
C TYR A 102 -2.73 4.60 -4.78
N TYR A 103 -1.45 4.84 -5.04
CA TYR A 103 -0.54 5.53 -4.15
C TYR A 103 -0.30 6.95 -4.67
N PRO A 104 -0.72 8.01 -3.94
CA PRO A 104 -0.61 9.39 -4.42
C PRO A 104 0.79 10.01 -4.24
N ALA A 105 1.69 9.40 -3.49
CA ALA A 105 3.02 9.96 -3.14
C ALA A 105 2.94 11.39 -2.58
N GLY A 106 2.00 11.62 -1.67
CA GLY A 106 1.77 12.96 -1.08
C GLY A 106 1.19 14.00 -2.03
N ARG A 107 0.82 13.62 -3.27
CA ARG A 107 0.22 14.54 -4.26
C ARG A 107 -1.29 14.54 -4.18
N GLY A 108 -1.87 15.72 -4.15
CA GLY A 108 -3.31 15.93 -4.05
C GLY A 108 -3.86 15.77 -2.63
N GLU A 109 -5.08 16.20 -2.44
CA GLU A 109 -5.78 16.04 -1.17
C GLU A 109 -6.39 14.65 -1.03
N LEU A 110 -6.09 13.95 0.05
CA LEU A 110 -6.53 12.58 0.28
C LEU A 110 -8.07 12.45 0.23
N ASP A 111 -8.79 13.42 0.81
CA ASP A 111 -10.26 13.42 0.82
C ASP A 111 -10.85 13.56 -0.58
N ALA A 112 -10.23 14.36 -1.45
CA ALA A 112 -10.65 14.48 -2.84
C ALA A 112 -10.42 13.19 -3.62
N ILE A 113 -9.25 12.56 -3.41
CA ILE A 113 -8.91 11.25 -4.01
C ILE A 113 -9.90 10.19 -3.52
N ARG A 114 -10.13 10.11 -2.20
CA ARG A 114 -11.08 9.18 -1.58
C ARG A 114 -12.48 9.34 -2.16
N SER A 115 -12.96 10.57 -2.26
CA SER A 115 -14.27 10.88 -2.84
C SER A 115 -14.39 10.44 -4.30
N ALA A 116 -13.33 10.63 -5.10
CA ALA A 116 -13.28 10.17 -6.48
C ALA A 116 -13.38 8.63 -6.59
N PHE A 117 -12.72 7.90 -5.71
CA PHE A 117 -12.75 6.44 -5.64
C PHE A 117 -14.11 5.91 -5.17
N VAL A 118 -14.72 6.55 -4.17
CA VAL A 118 -16.08 6.19 -3.70
C VAL A 118 -17.10 6.39 -4.81
N ALA A 119 -17.07 7.52 -5.50
CA ALA A 119 -17.98 7.82 -6.61
C ALA A 119 -17.78 6.86 -7.79
N ALA A 120 -16.54 6.46 -8.09
CA ALA A 120 -16.12 5.60 -9.20
C ALA A 120 -16.75 5.95 -10.56
N SER A 121 -17.11 7.22 -10.75
CA SER A 121 -17.83 7.70 -11.94
C SER A 121 -16.93 8.46 -12.91
N ILE A 122 -15.66 8.64 -12.59
CA ILE A 122 -14.71 9.45 -13.33
C ILE A 122 -13.45 8.67 -13.72
N ARG A 123 -12.71 9.23 -14.68
CA ARG A 123 -11.34 8.78 -14.95
C ARG A 123 -10.40 9.43 -13.92
N PHE A 124 -9.54 8.61 -13.36
CA PHE A 124 -8.54 9.04 -12.40
C PHE A 124 -7.16 8.48 -12.80
N ALA A 125 -6.15 9.31 -12.88
CA ALA A 125 -4.82 8.92 -13.38
C ALA A 125 -4.89 8.09 -14.68
N ASP A 126 -5.70 8.53 -15.65
CA ASP A 126 -6.00 7.85 -16.92
C ASP A 126 -6.69 6.47 -16.79
N VAL A 127 -7.16 6.10 -15.61
CA VAL A 127 -7.92 4.87 -15.35
C VAL A 127 -9.41 5.18 -15.21
N ASP A 128 -10.26 4.46 -15.93
CA ASP A 128 -11.71 4.50 -15.75
C ASP A 128 -12.11 3.68 -14.53
N LEU A 129 -12.32 4.36 -13.39
CA LEU A 129 -12.70 3.73 -12.13
C LEU A 129 -14.05 3.01 -12.23
N GLY A 130 -14.99 3.55 -13.00
CA GLY A 130 -16.28 2.91 -13.26
C GLY A 130 -16.12 1.58 -14.01
N SER A 131 -15.15 1.49 -14.92
CA SER A 131 -14.82 0.23 -15.59
C SER A 131 -14.24 -0.81 -14.63
N LEU A 132 -13.37 -0.42 -13.70
CA LEU A 132 -12.85 -1.32 -12.67
C LEU A 132 -13.98 -1.84 -11.77
N ARG A 133 -14.88 -0.97 -11.33
CA ARG A 133 -16.03 -1.35 -10.50
C ARG A 133 -16.96 -2.33 -11.21
N ARG A 134 -17.25 -2.11 -12.50
CA ARG A 134 -18.07 -3.06 -13.31
C ARG A 134 -17.42 -4.43 -13.47
N GLN A 135 -16.11 -4.52 -13.33
CA GLN A 135 -15.34 -5.77 -13.31
C GLN A 135 -15.20 -6.35 -11.90
N GLU A 136 -15.89 -5.80 -10.91
CA GLU A 136 -15.81 -6.19 -9.50
C GLU A 136 -14.37 -6.10 -8.94
N ILE A 137 -13.58 -5.15 -9.45
CA ILE A 137 -12.25 -4.88 -8.91
C ILE A 137 -12.40 -3.99 -7.71
N GLU A 138 -11.95 -4.46 -6.56
CA GLU A 138 -11.88 -3.67 -5.34
C GLU A 138 -10.78 -2.61 -5.46
N MET A 139 -11.12 -1.38 -5.11
CA MET A 139 -10.22 -0.25 -5.29
C MET A 139 -9.78 0.30 -3.94
N ARG A 140 -8.47 0.53 -3.78
CA ARG A 140 -7.87 1.10 -2.58
C ARG A 140 -7.12 2.38 -2.89
N VAL A 141 -7.07 3.26 -1.89
CA VAL A 141 -6.14 4.39 -1.83
C VAL A 141 -5.19 4.13 -0.68
N THR A 142 -3.90 4.15 -0.96
CA THR A 142 -2.85 3.89 0.03
C THR A 142 -2.05 5.19 0.26
N PRO A 143 -2.34 5.97 1.32
CA PRO A 143 -1.66 7.22 1.60
C PRO A 143 -0.14 7.09 1.71
N HIS A 144 0.33 5.94 2.16
CA HIS A 144 1.75 5.67 2.39
C HIS A 144 2.27 4.52 1.53
N ARG A 145 3.51 4.64 1.08
CA ARG A 145 4.20 3.64 0.23
C ARG A 145 4.19 2.23 0.82
N HIS A 146 4.46 2.09 2.12
CA HIS A 146 4.46 0.79 2.78
C HIS A 146 3.09 0.10 2.75
N GLN A 147 2.00 0.86 2.80
CA GLN A 147 0.64 0.31 2.69
C GLN A 147 0.37 -0.25 1.29
N LEU A 148 0.87 0.40 0.22
CA LEU A 148 0.78 -0.16 -1.13
C LEU A 148 1.51 -1.49 -1.23
N VAL A 149 2.76 -1.54 -0.75
CA VAL A 149 3.58 -2.77 -0.74
C VAL A 149 2.88 -3.89 0.02
N GLU A 150 2.36 -3.58 1.20
CA GLU A 150 1.64 -4.54 2.05
C GLU A 150 0.39 -5.10 1.37
N LYS A 151 -0.45 -4.25 0.77
CA LYS A 151 -1.66 -4.70 0.06
C LYS A 151 -1.33 -5.58 -1.13
N VAL A 152 -0.36 -5.19 -1.94
CA VAL A 152 0.10 -6.01 -3.08
C VAL A 152 0.61 -7.37 -2.58
N THR A 153 1.36 -7.40 -1.48
CA THR A 153 1.86 -8.63 -0.86
C THR A 153 0.70 -9.51 -0.36
N ALA A 154 -0.30 -8.91 0.30
CA ALA A 154 -1.48 -9.60 0.81
C ALA A 154 -2.31 -10.23 -0.33
N TRP A 155 -2.63 -9.47 -1.36
CA TRP A 155 -3.41 -9.98 -2.50
C TRP A 155 -2.69 -11.12 -3.22
N ARG A 156 -1.38 -11.00 -3.46
CA ARG A 156 -0.58 -12.08 -4.05
C ARG A 156 -0.51 -13.34 -3.18
N ALA A 157 -0.70 -13.20 -1.88
CA ALA A 157 -0.84 -14.34 -0.95
C ALA A 157 -2.29 -14.88 -0.87
N GLY A 158 -3.23 -14.31 -1.65
CA GLY A 158 -4.64 -14.70 -1.64
C GLY A 158 -5.39 -14.25 -0.38
N LEU A 159 -4.92 -13.17 0.28
CA LEU A 159 -5.53 -12.64 1.49
C LEU A 159 -6.42 -11.43 1.18
N ASP A 160 -7.56 -11.33 1.86
CA ASP A 160 -8.40 -10.14 1.89
C ASP A 160 -7.71 -9.07 2.77
N ASP A 161 -7.44 -7.91 2.20
CA ASP A 161 -6.74 -6.82 2.88
C ASP A 161 -7.54 -6.22 4.05
N ARG A 162 -8.88 -6.30 4.03
CA ARG A 162 -9.75 -5.85 5.13
C ARG A 162 -9.59 -6.75 6.36
N SER A 163 -9.72 -8.06 6.14
CA SER A 163 -9.53 -9.07 7.20
C SER A 163 -8.12 -9.01 7.78
N LEU A 164 -7.12 -8.77 6.94
CA LEU A 164 -5.74 -8.62 7.38
C LEU A 164 -5.56 -7.37 8.25
N GLU A 165 -6.16 -6.24 7.88
CA GLU A 165 -6.06 -5.00 8.66
C GLU A 165 -6.75 -5.12 10.03
N VAL A 166 -7.91 -5.79 10.10
CA VAL A 166 -8.58 -6.11 11.36
C VAL A 166 -7.70 -7.01 12.24
N LEU A 167 -7.10 -8.05 11.67
CA LEU A 167 -6.16 -8.92 12.40
C LEU A 167 -4.97 -8.13 12.96
N LYS A 168 -4.37 -7.25 12.15
CA LYS A 168 -3.26 -6.38 12.58
C LYS A 168 -3.65 -5.52 13.78
N ALA A 169 -4.85 -4.92 13.75
CA ALA A 169 -5.34 -4.11 14.85
C ALA A 169 -5.48 -4.93 16.14
N GLN A 170 -6.03 -6.15 16.06
CA GLN A 170 -6.14 -7.06 17.21
C GLN A 170 -4.78 -7.48 17.77
N LEU A 171 -3.85 -7.84 16.89
CA LEU A 171 -2.48 -8.21 17.27
C LEU A 171 -1.74 -7.05 17.95
N LEU A 172 -1.90 -5.85 17.41
CA LEU A 172 -1.26 -4.67 17.96
C LEU A 172 -1.78 -4.35 19.38
N ASP A 173 -3.08 -4.53 19.63
CA ASP A 173 -3.67 -4.38 20.96
C ASP A 173 -3.15 -5.42 21.94
N GLU A 174 -3.06 -6.69 21.51
CA GLU A 174 -2.49 -7.75 22.34
C GLU A 174 -1.03 -7.48 22.69
N LEU A 175 -0.23 -7.06 21.70
CA LEU A 175 1.18 -6.72 21.91
C LEU A 175 1.35 -5.53 22.85
N ARG A 176 0.53 -4.50 22.74
CA ARG A 176 0.54 -3.34 23.64
C ARG A 176 0.15 -3.71 25.07
N GLY A 177 -0.84 -4.59 25.22
CA GLY A 177 -1.24 -5.09 26.52
C GLY A 177 -0.19 -5.97 27.19
N ARG A 178 0.51 -6.81 26.39
CA ARG A 178 1.53 -7.74 26.90
C ARG A 178 2.89 -7.08 27.16
N TYR A 179 3.23 -6.04 26.40
CA TYR A 179 4.55 -5.38 26.43
C TYR A 179 4.38 -3.85 26.42
N PRO A 180 3.76 -3.26 27.45
CA PRO A 180 3.45 -1.82 27.46
C PRO A 180 4.69 -0.93 27.38
N GLU A 181 5.84 -1.44 27.83
CA GLU A 181 7.11 -0.72 27.79
C GLU A 181 7.71 -0.58 26.39
N ARG A 182 7.26 -1.37 25.42
CA ARG A 182 7.80 -1.38 24.05
C ARG A 182 7.20 -0.35 23.11
N ALA A 183 6.13 0.33 23.52
CA ALA A 183 5.47 1.41 22.79
C ALA A 183 5.20 1.06 21.29
N PHE A 184 4.76 -0.16 21.00
CA PHE A 184 4.43 -0.58 19.63
C PHE A 184 3.42 0.37 19.02
N ALA A 185 3.77 0.89 17.84
CA ALA A 185 2.99 1.89 17.13
C ALA A 185 2.27 1.29 15.91
N ASP A 186 2.93 0.39 15.19
CA ASP A 186 2.43 -0.19 13.96
C ASP A 186 2.93 -1.64 13.77
N ILE A 187 2.23 -2.37 12.91
CA ILE A 187 2.54 -3.73 12.51
C ILE A 187 2.30 -3.85 11.00
N GLN A 188 3.26 -4.35 10.27
CA GLN A 188 3.22 -4.48 8.81
C GLN A 188 3.35 -5.93 8.39
N PHE A 189 2.42 -6.41 7.56
CA PHE A 189 2.51 -7.72 6.94
C PHE A 189 3.59 -7.72 5.85
N THR A 190 4.51 -8.68 5.93
CA THR A 190 5.64 -8.79 5.00
C THR A 190 5.58 -10.02 4.12
N GLY A 191 4.69 -10.96 4.42
CA GLY A 191 4.49 -12.17 3.60
C GLY A 191 4.11 -13.40 4.40
N MET A 192 4.17 -14.54 3.72
CA MET A 192 4.00 -15.85 4.31
C MET A 192 5.37 -16.47 4.58
N ASP A 193 5.45 -17.36 5.57
CA ASP A 193 6.63 -18.20 5.74
C ASP A 193 6.82 -19.18 4.56
N ALA A 194 7.94 -19.86 4.50
CA ALA A 194 8.27 -20.77 3.40
C ALA A 194 7.29 -21.95 3.24
N THR A 195 6.53 -22.27 4.29
CA THR A 195 5.51 -23.34 4.27
C THR A 195 4.13 -22.85 3.84
N GLY A 196 3.90 -21.53 3.85
CA GLY A 196 2.59 -20.93 3.63
C GLY A 196 1.62 -21.13 4.80
N GLU A 197 2.12 -21.55 5.97
CA GLU A 197 1.28 -21.84 7.14
C GLU A 197 1.23 -20.70 8.15
N LYS A 198 2.16 -19.75 8.04
CA LYS A 198 2.26 -18.60 8.96
C LYS A 198 2.32 -17.28 8.20
N LEU A 199 1.69 -16.29 8.77
CA LEU A 199 1.82 -14.88 8.39
C LEU A 199 3.02 -14.28 9.11
N VAL A 200 3.82 -13.50 8.39
CA VAL A 200 5.01 -12.84 8.93
C VAL A 200 4.77 -11.33 8.96
N PHE A 201 5.10 -10.72 10.08
CA PHE A 201 4.94 -9.28 10.29
C PHE A 201 6.20 -8.66 10.86
N ASP A 202 6.49 -7.44 10.41
CA ASP A 202 7.44 -6.56 11.06
C ASP A 202 6.73 -5.65 12.07
N LEU A 203 7.40 -5.38 13.19
CA LEU A 203 6.89 -4.53 14.25
C LEU A 203 7.62 -3.18 14.24
N PHE A 204 6.85 -2.13 14.45
CA PHE A 204 7.34 -0.76 14.56
C PHE A 204 6.97 -0.17 15.91
N ALA A 205 7.90 0.56 16.51
CA ALA A 205 7.71 1.26 17.77
C ALA A 205 7.84 2.77 17.57
N ARG A 206 7.32 3.56 18.48
CA ARG A 206 7.60 5.01 18.49
C ARG A 206 9.09 5.24 18.73
N ALA A 207 9.67 6.19 18.01
CA ALA A 207 11.05 6.57 18.23
C ALA A 207 11.24 7.09 19.67
N ASN A 208 12.31 6.63 20.35
CA ASN A 208 12.64 7.10 21.69
C ASN A 208 12.90 8.61 21.68
N GLY A 209 12.17 9.35 22.52
CA GLY A 209 12.27 10.81 22.57
C GLY A 209 11.44 11.56 21.52
N ALA A 210 10.63 10.88 20.72
CA ALA A 210 9.66 11.52 19.85
C ALA A 210 8.64 12.32 20.69
N ALA A 211 8.32 13.54 20.23
CA ALA A 211 7.31 14.38 20.88
C ALA A 211 5.95 13.66 20.94
N GLU A 212 5.14 13.94 21.97
CA GLU A 212 3.77 13.46 22.03
C GLU A 212 3.02 13.86 20.75
N GLY A 213 2.44 12.87 20.03
CA GLY A 213 1.78 13.09 18.76
C GLY A 213 2.67 12.94 17.51
N SER A 214 3.97 12.68 17.67
CA SER A 214 4.85 12.34 16.52
C SER A 214 4.39 11.02 15.87
N SER A 215 4.30 11.04 14.54
CA SER A 215 4.08 9.85 13.72
C SER A 215 5.38 9.10 13.38
N GLU A 216 6.51 9.54 13.92
CA GLU A 216 7.79 8.91 13.64
C GLU A 216 7.89 7.53 14.31
N VAL A 217 7.97 6.49 13.49
CA VAL A 217 8.10 5.10 13.90
C VAL A 217 9.41 4.53 13.38
N VAL A 218 10.00 3.65 14.16
CA VAL A 218 11.23 2.94 13.82
C VAL A 218 11.01 1.44 13.91
N PRO A 219 11.73 0.63 13.12
CA PRO A 219 11.68 -0.81 13.27
C PRO A 219 11.98 -1.22 14.72
N ALA A 220 11.13 -2.07 15.31
CA ALA A 220 11.31 -2.55 16.68
C ALA A 220 12.43 -3.61 16.80
N GLY A 221 13.13 -3.91 15.70
CA GLY A 221 14.25 -4.84 15.65
C GLY A 221 13.85 -6.32 15.70
N GLN A 222 12.55 -6.62 15.68
CA GLN A 222 12.03 -8.00 15.65
C GLN A 222 10.71 -8.05 14.88
N GLY A 223 10.49 -9.16 14.17
CA GLY A 223 9.21 -9.52 13.56
C GLY A 223 8.49 -10.57 14.39
N ILE A 224 7.24 -10.81 14.07
CA ILE A 224 6.46 -11.92 14.61
C ILE A 224 5.95 -12.78 13.47
N SER A 225 5.72 -14.05 13.75
CA SER A 225 4.99 -14.94 12.86
C SER A 225 3.84 -15.59 13.62
N ILE A 226 2.67 -15.62 13.00
CA ILE A 226 1.47 -16.21 13.59
C ILE A 226 0.88 -17.26 12.63
N PRO A 227 0.24 -18.31 13.15
CA PRO A 227 -0.44 -19.30 12.32
C PRO A 227 -1.52 -18.66 11.44
N LEU A 228 -1.63 -19.12 10.19
CA LEU A 228 -2.67 -18.68 9.23
C LEU A 228 -4.09 -18.90 9.77
N SER A 229 -4.27 -19.79 10.76
CA SER A 229 -5.56 -20.02 11.42
C SER A 229 -6.12 -18.77 12.12
N PHE A 230 -5.27 -17.87 12.61
CA PHE A 230 -5.72 -16.59 13.19
C PHE A 230 -6.38 -15.70 12.13
N TYR A 231 -5.74 -15.57 10.97
CA TYR A 231 -6.34 -14.86 9.84
C TYR A 231 -7.67 -15.49 9.41
N ARG A 232 -7.71 -16.83 9.28
CA ARG A 232 -8.93 -17.55 8.90
C ARG A 232 -10.05 -17.33 9.89
N ALA A 233 -9.76 -17.25 11.18
CA ALA A 233 -10.76 -16.94 12.20
C ALA A 233 -11.37 -15.54 12.00
N VAL A 234 -10.56 -14.53 11.72
CA VAL A 234 -11.04 -13.18 11.37
C VAL A 234 -11.83 -13.19 10.08
N ALA A 235 -11.27 -13.80 9.02
CA ALA A 235 -11.88 -13.85 7.69
C ALA A 235 -13.16 -14.71 7.61
N SER A 236 -13.48 -15.50 8.62
CA SER A 236 -14.74 -16.28 8.72
C SER A 236 -15.71 -15.73 9.77
N SER A 237 -15.38 -14.65 10.44
CA SER A 237 -16.24 -14.05 11.46
C SER A 237 -17.42 -13.30 10.84
N ALA A 238 -18.65 -13.81 11.07
CA ALA A 238 -19.87 -13.21 10.52
C ALA A 238 -20.07 -11.77 11.02
N ASP A 239 -19.80 -11.51 12.31
CA ASP A 239 -19.97 -10.19 12.89
C ASP A 239 -19.00 -9.16 12.31
N LEU A 240 -17.75 -9.57 12.08
CA LEU A 240 -16.77 -8.70 11.43
C LEU A 240 -17.16 -8.43 9.96
N HIS A 241 -17.63 -9.43 9.23
CA HIS A 241 -18.09 -9.24 7.85
C HIS A 241 -19.25 -8.26 7.74
N VAL A 242 -20.23 -8.34 8.63
CA VAL A 242 -21.36 -7.39 8.65
C VAL A 242 -20.86 -5.95 8.79
N GLU A 243 -19.90 -5.70 9.68
CA GLU A 243 -19.38 -4.35 9.89
C GLU A 243 -18.43 -3.91 8.75
N MET A 244 -17.59 -4.81 8.22
CA MET A 244 -16.74 -4.53 7.07
C MET A 244 -17.54 -4.18 5.82
N ASP A 245 -18.70 -4.82 5.60
CA ASP A 245 -19.54 -4.61 4.42
C ASP A 245 -20.37 -3.32 4.50
N ARG A 246 -20.58 -2.74 5.68
CA ARG A 246 -21.17 -1.41 5.82
C ARG A 246 -20.37 -0.33 5.11
N ASP A 247 -19.04 -0.46 5.10
CA ASP A 247 -18.09 0.43 4.44
C ASP A 247 -17.49 -0.21 3.16
N SER A 248 -18.30 -1.01 2.43
CA SER A 248 -17.83 -1.79 1.26
C SER A 248 -17.16 -0.96 0.16
N HIS A 249 -17.43 0.34 0.11
CA HIS A 249 -16.83 1.28 -0.85
C HIS A 249 -15.75 2.18 -0.26
N GLU A 250 -15.37 1.99 1.01
CA GLU A 250 -14.27 2.72 1.61
C GLU A 250 -12.95 2.34 0.92
N PRO A 251 -12.27 3.29 0.25
CA PRO A 251 -11.03 2.98 -0.44
C PRO A 251 -9.81 3.01 0.48
N VAL A 252 -9.89 3.63 1.67
CA VAL A 252 -8.78 3.71 2.63
C VAL A 252 -8.99 2.69 3.73
N ILE A 253 -8.39 1.52 3.55
CA ILE A 253 -8.40 0.42 4.52
C ILE A 253 -7.07 0.45 5.28
N ASP A 254 -7.11 0.96 6.49
CA ASP A 254 -5.95 1.18 7.36
C ASP A 254 -6.29 0.88 8.83
N ALA A 255 -5.32 1.09 9.73
CA ALA A 255 -5.51 0.86 11.17
C ALA A 255 -6.68 1.65 11.78
N ALA A 256 -6.96 2.87 11.29
CA ALA A 256 -8.09 3.67 11.76
C ALA A 256 -9.43 3.07 11.30
N TRP A 257 -9.47 2.58 10.06
CA TRP A 257 -10.63 1.85 9.55
C TRP A 257 -10.87 0.56 10.35
N ALA A 258 -9.85 -0.26 10.56
CA ALA A 258 -9.95 -1.50 11.31
C ALA A 258 -10.43 -1.26 12.76
N ARG A 259 -9.97 -0.18 13.38
CA ARG A 259 -10.42 0.22 14.73
C ARG A 259 -11.92 0.51 14.73
N ARG A 260 -12.44 1.27 13.76
CA ARG A 260 -13.89 1.54 13.65
C ARG A 260 -14.72 0.27 13.53
N VAL A 261 -14.24 -0.70 12.73
CA VAL A 261 -14.91 -2.01 12.58
C VAL A 261 -14.95 -2.76 13.91
N LEU A 262 -13.84 -2.85 14.62
CA LEU A 262 -13.76 -3.53 15.92
C LEU A 262 -14.65 -2.86 16.99
N ASP A 263 -14.66 -1.55 17.04
CA ASP A 263 -15.50 -0.77 17.98
C ASP A 263 -16.99 -0.97 17.67
N ALA A 264 -17.37 -1.05 16.40
CA ALA A 264 -18.74 -1.31 15.98
C ALA A 264 -19.22 -2.71 16.39
N VAL A 265 -18.38 -3.75 16.17
CA VAL A 265 -18.66 -5.13 16.63
C VAL A 265 -18.82 -5.17 18.15
N ALA A 266 -17.91 -4.52 18.89
CA ALA A 266 -17.96 -4.47 20.36
C ALA A 266 -19.24 -3.74 20.86
N ALA A 267 -19.73 -2.75 20.12
CA ALA A 267 -20.99 -2.04 20.46
C ALA A 267 -22.23 -2.88 20.16
N ALA A 268 -22.23 -3.67 19.09
CA ALA A 268 -23.35 -4.52 18.69
C ALA A 268 -23.52 -5.76 19.61
N GLY A 269 -22.44 -6.24 20.21
CA GLY A 269 -22.44 -7.38 21.14
C GLY A 269 -22.84 -7.02 22.59
N ARG A 270 -23.14 -5.76 22.86
CA ARG A 270 -23.67 -5.27 24.16
C ARG A 270 -25.16 -5.00 24.05
#